data_3b9bc12e95559a25fc0005ebc277a387
#
_entry.id   3b9bc12e95559a25fc0005ebc277a387
#
_cell.length_a   1.000
_cell.length_b   1.000
_cell.length_c   1.000
_cell.angle_alpha   90.00
_cell.angle_beta   90.00
_cell.angle_gamma   90.00
#
_symmetry.space_group_name_H-M   'P 1'
#
loop_
_entity.id
_entity.type
_entity.pdbx_description
1 polymer ?
#
loop_
_entity_poly.entity_id
_entity_poly.type
_entity_poly.pdbx_seq_one_letter_code
_entity_poly.pdbx_strand_id
1 'polypeptide(L)'
;MFTTSIYAFRSFGRNARLFLLTLALATLIIDGVYAVVFNLYLLRLGYDAAFIGQINSAGLLVFAMASLPAGELGKRWGSRRAMIVGLFIVLAGSLTLPLAGLWLPAWQSAWLMAAYVTMFLGYAVFFVNGVPFLMGATTPEQRNHAFAAQTAIFSVAAFAGGIVAGTLPALVARVTGMSTMDPMPYRVPLMVAALLLIPGIVTAVRTTQDLPPRRPRSRINLLKRIGTFDRTYLHLLLAVSVVRILQVGGMAAANTFFNVYMDQGLHVPTAQIGLIASLARILSVPAALSVALLATRWG
;
A
#
# COMPACT_ATOMS: atom_id res chain seq x y z
N MET A 1 -11.13 6.65 25.56
CA MET A 1 -10.51 6.87 24.23
C MET A 1 -11.02 5.90 23.17
N PHE A 2 -11.08 4.58 23.39
CA PHE A 2 -11.63 3.61 22.41
C PHE A 2 -13.14 3.78 22.13
N THR A 3 -13.93 4.05 23.15
CA THR A 3 -15.37 4.31 22.99
C THR A 3 -15.66 5.56 22.16
N THR A 4 -14.88 6.63 22.31
CA THR A 4 -15.01 7.87 21.53
C THR A 4 -14.71 7.63 20.04
N SER A 5 -13.79 6.72 19.70
CA SER A 5 -13.43 6.40 18.31
C SER A 5 -14.54 5.61 17.59
N ILE A 6 -15.26 4.72 18.29
CA ILE A 6 -16.38 3.96 17.71
C ILE A 6 -17.59 4.87 17.45
N TYR A 7 -17.87 5.82 18.38
CA TYR A 7 -18.90 6.82 18.18
C TYR A 7 -18.55 7.77 17.02
N ALA A 8 -17.26 8.15 16.87
CA ALA A 8 -16.78 8.97 15.76
C ALA A 8 -16.95 8.25 14.41
N PHE A 9 -16.75 6.92 14.34
CA PHE A 9 -16.97 6.16 13.09
C PHE A 9 -18.45 6.15 12.67
N ARG A 10 -19.38 6.10 13.63
CA ARG A 10 -20.82 6.19 13.35
C ARG A 10 -21.26 7.59 12.89
N SER A 11 -20.54 8.63 13.28
CA SER A 11 -20.83 10.01 12.87
C SER A 11 -20.37 10.35 11.46
N PHE A 12 -19.50 9.51 10.84
CA PHE A 12 -19.04 9.75 9.48
C PHE A 12 -20.15 9.55 8.46
N GLY A 13 -20.20 10.42 7.47
CA GLY A 13 -21.10 10.30 6.33
C GLY A 13 -20.87 8.99 5.56
N ARG A 14 -21.88 8.58 4.79
CA ARG A 14 -21.86 7.33 3.99
C ARG A 14 -20.59 7.22 3.12
N ASN A 15 -20.19 8.30 2.46
CA ASN A 15 -19.03 8.30 1.56
C ASN A 15 -17.71 8.08 2.29
N ALA A 16 -17.52 8.69 3.47
CA ALA A 16 -16.33 8.46 4.28
C ALA A 16 -16.26 7.01 4.77
N ARG A 17 -17.37 6.41 5.21
CA ARG A 17 -17.41 5.00 5.62
C ARG A 17 -17.12 4.04 4.48
N LEU A 18 -17.68 4.29 3.29
CA LEU A 18 -17.40 3.48 2.09
C LEU A 18 -15.93 3.58 1.67
N PHE A 19 -15.35 4.77 1.72
CA PHE A 19 -13.93 4.96 1.46
C PHE A 19 -13.04 4.21 2.46
N LEU A 20 -13.33 4.31 3.75
CA LEU A 20 -12.58 3.61 4.79
C LEU A 20 -12.68 2.07 4.64
N LEU A 21 -13.82 1.56 4.20
CA LEU A 21 -13.96 0.14 3.86
C LEU A 21 -13.17 -0.24 2.61
N THR A 22 -13.19 0.61 1.57
CA THR A 22 -12.34 0.43 0.37
C THR A 22 -10.86 0.39 0.75
N LEU A 23 -10.43 1.33 1.60
CA LEU A 23 -9.06 1.38 2.10
C LEU A 23 -8.69 0.12 2.89
N ALA A 24 -9.58 -0.34 3.78
CA ALA A 24 -9.36 -1.56 4.55
C ALA A 24 -9.10 -2.76 3.64
N LEU A 25 -9.94 -2.97 2.62
CA LEU A 25 -9.79 -4.07 1.68
C LEU A 25 -8.53 -3.92 0.83
N ALA A 26 -8.25 -2.73 0.28
CA ALA A 26 -7.05 -2.49 -0.50
C ALA A 26 -5.77 -2.72 0.32
N THR A 27 -5.73 -2.22 1.55
CA THR A 27 -4.57 -2.38 2.45
C THR A 27 -4.40 -3.83 2.91
N LEU A 28 -5.48 -4.52 3.26
CA LEU A 28 -5.44 -5.95 3.60
C LEU A 28 -4.76 -6.76 2.50
N ILE A 29 -5.07 -6.43 1.25
CA ILE A 29 -4.57 -7.13 0.07
C ILE A 29 -3.12 -6.71 -0.22
N ILE A 30 -2.88 -5.41 -0.45
CA ILE A 30 -1.58 -4.92 -0.95
C ILE A 30 -0.54 -4.96 0.16
N ASP A 31 -0.82 -4.28 1.28
CA ASP A 31 0.13 -4.15 2.39
C ASP A 31 0.09 -5.33 3.35
N GLY A 32 -0.95 -6.15 3.31
CA GLY A 32 -1.07 -7.40 4.06
C GLY A 32 -0.58 -8.59 3.24
N VAL A 33 -1.42 -9.08 2.32
CA VAL A 33 -1.16 -10.36 1.62
C VAL A 33 0.02 -10.25 0.66
N TYR A 34 0.02 -9.28 -0.26
CA TYR A 34 1.11 -9.15 -1.24
C TYR A 34 2.45 -8.86 -0.57
N ALA A 35 2.49 -8.03 0.45
CA ALA A 35 3.73 -7.70 1.16
C ALA A 35 4.44 -8.91 1.78
N VAL A 36 3.70 -9.97 2.14
CA VAL A 36 4.28 -11.21 2.70
C VAL A 36 4.48 -12.26 1.63
N VAL A 37 3.44 -12.58 0.86
CA VAL A 37 3.41 -13.76 -0.03
C VAL A 37 4.19 -13.51 -1.32
N PHE A 38 4.23 -12.29 -1.83
CA PHE A 38 4.80 -12.03 -3.16
C PHE A 38 6.29 -12.36 -3.26
N ASN A 39 7.10 -11.87 -2.31
CA ASN A 39 8.54 -12.15 -2.33
C ASN A 39 8.84 -13.64 -2.16
N LEU A 40 8.05 -14.33 -1.31
CA LEU A 40 8.16 -15.78 -1.14
C LEU A 40 7.75 -16.55 -2.40
N TYR A 41 6.71 -16.07 -3.12
CA TYR A 41 6.32 -16.62 -4.41
C TYR A 41 7.46 -16.51 -5.45
N LEU A 42 8.15 -15.37 -5.51
CA LEU A 42 9.31 -15.19 -6.38
C LEU A 42 10.44 -16.18 -6.04
N LEU A 43 10.73 -16.40 -4.75
CA LEU A 43 11.69 -17.40 -4.31
C LEU A 43 11.32 -18.81 -4.78
N ARG A 44 10.04 -19.19 -4.69
CA ARG A 44 9.56 -20.51 -5.14
C ARG A 44 9.55 -20.65 -6.66
N LEU A 45 9.53 -19.54 -7.41
CA LEU A 45 9.76 -19.54 -8.86
C LEU A 45 11.24 -19.65 -9.24
N GLY A 46 12.15 -19.65 -8.26
CA GLY A 46 13.60 -19.76 -8.47
C GLY A 46 14.33 -18.43 -8.66
N TYR A 47 13.67 -17.30 -8.43
CA TYR A 47 14.31 -15.99 -8.49
C TYR A 47 15.16 -15.72 -7.25
N ASP A 48 16.29 -15.08 -7.46
CA ASP A 48 17.22 -14.69 -6.41
C ASP A 48 16.84 -13.36 -5.70
N ALA A 49 17.56 -13.05 -4.64
CA ALA A 49 17.36 -11.81 -3.89
C ALA A 49 17.64 -10.55 -4.74
N ALA A 50 18.49 -10.63 -5.75
CA ALA A 50 18.78 -9.51 -6.63
C ALA A 50 17.55 -9.14 -7.48
N PHE A 51 16.90 -10.12 -8.10
CA PHE A 51 15.66 -9.89 -8.86
C PHE A 51 14.52 -9.42 -7.95
N ILE A 52 14.40 -9.98 -6.74
CA ILE A 52 13.41 -9.52 -5.74
C ILE A 52 13.65 -8.05 -5.38
N GLY A 53 14.89 -7.65 -5.20
CA GLY A 53 15.26 -6.25 -4.98
C GLY A 53 14.91 -5.35 -6.16
N GLN A 54 15.21 -5.78 -7.38
CA GLN A 54 14.92 -5.04 -8.60
C GLN A 54 13.42 -4.80 -8.80
N ILE A 55 12.59 -5.84 -8.67
CA ILE A 55 11.14 -5.71 -8.89
C ILE A 55 10.48 -4.82 -7.82
N ASN A 56 10.86 -4.97 -6.55
CA ASN A 56 10.36 -4.12 -5.47
C ASN A 56 10.79 -2.65 -5.66
N SER A 57 12.05 -2.42 -6.05
CA SER A 57 12.56 -1.08 -6.34
C SER A 57 11.85 -0.44 -7.54
N ALA A 58 11.59 -1.20 -8.60
CA ALA A 58 10.82 -0.74 -9.75
C ALA A 58 9.39 -0.33 -9.37
N GLY A 59 8.71 -1.13 -8.55
CA GLY A 59 7.37 -0.80 -8.03
C GLY A 59 7.35 0.50 -7.24
N LEU A 60 8.28 0.66 -6.28
CA LEU A 60 8.39 1.87 -5.47
C LEU A 60 8.76 3.09 -6.30
N LEU A 61 9.65 2.95 -7.28
CA LEU A 61 10.02 4.02 -8.20
C LEU A 61 8.82 4.48 -9.02
N VAL A 62 8.06 3.53 -9.59
CA VAL A 62 6.83 3.84 -10.33
C VAL A 62 5.80 4.50 -9.44
N PHE A 63 5.62 4.03 -8.21
CA PHE A 63 4.74 4.68 -7.23
C PHE A 63 5.15 6.14 -6.99
N ALA A 64 6.42 6.40 -6.77
CA ALA A 64 6.94 7.75 -6.55
C ALA A 64 6.74 8.65 -7.78
N MET A 65 7.13 8.18 -8.97
CA MET A 65 6.99 8.92 -10.23
C MET A 65 5.53 9.18 -10.61
N ALA A 66 4.66 8.20 -10.40
CA ALA A 66 3.24 8.30 -10.69
C ALA A 66 2.47 9.17 -9.69
N SER A 67 2.99 9.41 -8.49
CA SER A 67 2.30 10.19 -7.45
C SER A 67 1.99 11.63 -7.89
N LEU A 68 2.90 12.29 -8.62
CA LEU A 68 2.66 13.64 -9.14
C LEU A 68 1.56 13.67 -10.22
N PRO A 69 1.65 12.88 -11.31
CA PRO A 69 0.58 12.83 -12.30
C PRO A 69 -0.73 12.30 -11.75
N ALA A 70 -0.72 11.39 -10.77
CA ALA A 70 -1.91 10.92 -10.09
C ALA A 70 -2.68 12.05 -9.39
N GLY A 71 -1.97 12.95 -8.72
CA GLY A 71 -2.56 14.15 -8.11
C GLY A 71 -3.18 15.09 -9.15
N GLU A 72 -2.53 15.27 -10.30
CA GLU A 72 -3.06 16.08 -11.39
C GLU A 72 -4.30 15.42 -12.03
N LEU A 73 -4.29 14.10 -12.18
CA LEU A 73 -5.44 13.32 -12.65
C LEU A 73 -6.66 13.53 -11.73
N GLY A 74 -6.44 13.49 -10.41
CA GLY A 74 -7.49 13.76 -9.42
C GLY A 74 -8.05 15.18 -9.49
N LYS A 75 -7.22 16.17 -9.84
CA LYS A 75 -7.70 17.55 -10.06
C LYS A 75 -8.56 17.68 -11.32
N ARG A 76 -8.23 16.92 -12.38
CA ARG A 76 -8.94 17.00 -13.68
C ARG A 76 -10.21 16.17 -13.69
N TRP A 77 -10.17 14.93 -13.21
CA TRP A 77 -11.26 13.96 -13.29
C TRP A 77 -12.11 13.90 -12.02
N GLY A 78 -11.64 14.51 -10.93
CA GLY A 78 -12.19 14.34 -9.58
C GLY A 78 -11.52 13.17 -8.86
N SER A 79 -11.28 13.35 -7.55
CA SER A 79 -10.57 12.36 -6.72
C SER A 79 -11.25 10.99 -6.70
N ARG A 80 -12.60 10.95 -6.73
CA ARG A 80 -13.36 9.71 -6.76
C ARG A 80 -13.09 8.89 -8.02
N ARG A 81 -13.19 9.51 -9.21
CA ARG A 81 -12.97 8.80 -10.48
C ARG A 81 -11.53 8.31 -10.59
N ALA A 82 -10.56 9.17 -10.25
CA ALA A 82 -9.15 8.81 -10.26
C ALA A 82 -8.88 7.61 -9.33
N MET A 83 -9.42 7.62 -8.11
CA MET A 83 -9.29 6.53 -7.13
C MET A 83 -9.86 5.20 -7.66
N ILE A 84 -11.05 5.23 -8.28
CA ILE A 84 -11.69 4.04 -8.86
C ILE A 84 -10.84 3.49 -10.02
N VAL A 85 -10.37 4.35 -10.93
CA VAL A 85 -9.46 3.95 -12.02
C VAL A 85 -8.17 3.34 -11.45
N GLY A 86 -7.60 3.94 -10.41
CA GLY A 86 -6.45 3.37 -9.71
C GLY A 86 -6.70 1.94 -9.22
N LEU A 87 -7.84 1.68 -8.58
CA LEU A 87 -8.21 0.34 -8.11
C LEU A 87 -8.38 -0.68 -9.24
N PHE A 88 -8.93 -0.28 -10.39
CA PHE A 88 -9.00 -1.18 -11.56
C PHE A 88 -7.61 -1.50 -12.12
N ILE A 89 -6.69 -0.53 -12.13
CA ILE A 89 -5.30 -0.78 -12.54
C ILE A 89 -4.60 -1.71 -11.54
N VAL A 90 -4.82 -1.52 -10.21
CA VAL A 90 -4.33 -2.45 -9.17
C VAL A 90 -4.87 -3.85 -9.43
N LEU A 91 -6.19 -3.99 -9.68
CA LEU A 91 -6.82 -5.28 -9.95
C LEU A 91 -6.19 -5.96 -11.16
N ALA A 92 -5.99 -5.23 -12.25
CA ALA A 92 -5.35 -5.76 -13.46
C ALA A 92 -3.93 -6.26 -13.17
N GLY A 93 -3.08 -5.46 -12.52
CA GLY A 93 -1.72 -5.86 -12.15
C GLY A 93 -1.71 -7.05 -11.17
N SER A 94 -2.57 -7.03 -10.15
CA SER A 94 -2.63 -8.10 -9.16
C SER A 94 -3.17 -9.42 -9.70
N LEU A 95 -4.13 -9.41 -10.62
CA LEU A 95 -4.63 -10.63 -11.27
C LEU A 95 -3.63 -11.23 -12.25
N THR A 96 -2.90 -10.39 -13.00
CA THR A 96 -1.95 -10.85 -14.00
C THR A 96 -0.65 -11.38 -13.38
N LEU A 97 -0.26 -10.91 -12.21
CA LEU A 97 0.97 -11.27 -11.53
C LEU A 97 1.07 -12.79 -11.22
N PRO A 98 0.08 -13.45 -10.58
CA PRO A 98 0.13 -14.89 -10.31
C PRO A 98 0.07 -15.75 -11.57
N LEU A 99 -0.27 -15.20 -12.74
CA LEU A 99 -0.28 -15.92 -14.01
C LEU A 99 1.12 -16.10 -14.60
N ALA A 100 2.16 -15.53 -14.00
CA ALA A 100 3.55 -15.64 -14.48
C ALA A 100 4.00 -17.08 -14.68
N GLY A 101 3.57 -18.03 -13.84
CA GLY A 101 3.89 -19.45 -13.98
C GLY A 101 3.30 -20.16 -15.20
N LEU A 102 2.45 -19.48 -15.99
CA LEU A 102 1.91 -20.01 -17.26
C LEU A 102 2.77 -19.65 -18.47
N TRP A 103 3.72 -18.75 -18.31
CA TRP A 103 4.58 -18.26 -19.39
C TRP A 103 5.87 -19.06 -19.49
N LEU A 104 6.44 -19.07 -20.71
CA LEU A 104 7.78 -19.59 -20.93
C LEU A 104 8.80 -18.86 -20.03
N PRO A 105 9.80 -19.56 -19.49
CA PRO A 105 10.80 -18.96 -18.58
C PRO A 105 11.44 -17.68 -19.10
N ALA A 106 11.66 -17.58 -20.42
CA ALA A 106 12.24 -16.40 -21.07
C ALA A 106 11.41 -15.12 -20.91
N TRP A 107 10.08 -15.21 -20.79
CA TRP A 107 9.17 -14.07 -20.69
C TRP A 107 8.67 -13.84 -19.27
N GLN A 108 8.88 -14.78 -18.37
CA GLN A 108 8.33 -14.79 -17.02
C GLN A 108 8.79 -13.58 -16.18
N SER A 109 10.08 -13.24 -16.23
CA SER A 109 10.64 -12.10 -15.50
C SER A 109 10.08 -10.76 -15.99
N ALA A 110 9.98 -10.57 -17.31
CA ALA A 110 9.39 -9.37 -17.91
C ALA A 110 7.92 -9.25 -17.57
N TRP A 111 7.17 -10.34 -17.57
CA TRP A 111 5.77 -10.41 -17.18
C TRP A 111 5.56 -10.00 -15.71
N LEU A 112 6.34 -10.58 -14.80
CA LEU A 112 6.31 -10.25 -13.37
C LEU A 112 6.59 -8.77 -13.14
N MET A 113 7.62 -8.24 -13.80
CA MET A 113 7.99 -6.82 -13.71
C MET A 113 6.85 -5.92 -14.21
N ALA A 114 6.29 -6.21 -15.38
CA ALA A 114 5.20 -5.43 -15.97
C ALA A 114 3.93 -5.47 -15.09
N ALA A 115 3.55 -6.64 -14.60
CA ALA A 115 2.38 -6.81 -13.73
C ALA A 115 2.55 -6.06 -12.40
N TYR A 116 3.73 -6.16 -11.78
CA TYR A 116 4.02 -5.50 -10.51
C TYR A 116 4.07 -3.97 -10.64
N VAL A 117 4.73 -3.48 -11.68
CA VAL A 117 4.77 -2.04 -12.03
C VAL A 117 3.35 -1.51 -12.29
N THR A 118 2.51 -2.27 -13.01
CA THR A 118 1.11 -1.90 -13.25
C THR A 118 0.33 -1.82 -11.93
N MET A 119 0.50 -2.79 -11.04
CA MET A 119 -0.13 -2.78 -9.72
C MET A 119 0.26 -1.53 -8.91
N PHE A 120 1.55 -1.19 -8.86
CA PHE A 120 2.03 -0.01 -8.12
C PHE A 120 1.65 1.31 -8.75
N LEU A 121 1.54 1.38 -10.08
CA LEU A 121 0.97 2.53 -10.80
C LEU A 121 -0.49 2.79 -10.34
N GLY A 122 -1.30 1.75 -10.35
CA GLY A 122 -2.69 1.84 -9.85
C GLY A 122 -2.76 2.22 -8.39
N TYR A 123 -1.87 1.66 -7.56
CA TYR A 123 -1.81 1.96 -6.14
C TYR A 123 -1.44 3.42 -5.87
N ALA A 124 -0.50 4.01 -6.62
CA ALA A 124 -0.19 5.43 -6.54
C ALA A 124 -1.42 6.30 -6.86
N VAL A 125 -2.14 5.96 -7.93
CA VAL A 125 -3.36 6.70 -8.33
C VAL A 125 -4.45 6.60 -7.26
N PHE A 126 -4.68 5.40 -6.70
CA PHE A 126 -5.63 5.20 -5.60
C PHE A 126 -5.23 5.97 -4.35
N PHE A 127 -4.01 5.79 -3.87
CA PHE A 127 -3.55 6.30 -2.59
C PHE A 127 -3.48 7.83 -2.56
N VAL A 128 -2.91 8.44 -3.60
CA VAL A 128 -2.78 9.91 -3.71
C VAL A 128 -4.15 10.59 -3.75
N ASN A 129 -5.15 9.98 -4.39
CA ASN A 129 -6.49 10.55 -4.51
C ASN A 129 -7.39 10.20 -3.31
N GLY A 130 -7.03 9.25 -2.48
CA GLY A 130 -7.78 8.89 -1.27
C GLY A 130 -7.83 10.01 -0.24
N VAL A 131 -6.70 10.72 -0.02
CA VAL A 131 -6.62 11.83 0.94
C VAL A 131 -7.57 12.98 0.59
N PRO A 132 -7.53 13.58 -0.61
CA PRO A 132 -8.46 14.64 -0.96
C PRO A 132 -9.92 14.16 -1.03
N PHE A 133 -10.17 12.89 -1.37
CA PHE A 133 -11.51 12.31 -1.31
C PHE A 133 -12.04 12.27 0.14
N LEU A 134 -11.26 11.77 1.10
CA LEU A 134 -11.65 11.71 2.50
C LEU A 134 -11.87 13.11 3.08
N MET A 135 -11.01 14.07 2.73
CA MET A 135 -11.20 15.48 3.13
C MET A 135 -12.51 16.08 2.62
N GLY A 136 -12.93 15.73 1.42
CA GLY A 136 -14.19 16.19 0.85
C GLY A 136 -15.41 15.44 1.36
N ALA A 137 -15.24 14.22 1.85
CA ALA A 137 -16.29 13.38 2.42
C ALA A 137 -16.54 13.65 3.91
N THR A 138 -15.76 14.55 4.54
CA THR A 138 -15.82 14.87 5.99
C THR A 138 -15.88 16.37 6.21
N THR A 139 -16.55 16.78 7.32
CA THR A 139 -16.55 18.18 7.77
C THR A 139 -15.18 18.55 8.37
N PRO A 140 -14.81 19.85 8.46
CA PRO A 140 -13.56 20.28 9.07
C PRO A 140 -13.32 19.69 10.47
N GLU A 141 -14.38 19.61 11.29
CA GLU A 141 -14.33 19.09 12.67
C GLU A 141 -14.08 17.59 12.71
N GLN A 142 -14.57 16.85 11.69
CA GLN A 142 -14.42 15.39 11.59
C GLN A 142 -13.07 14.96 10.99
N ARG A 143 -12.33 15.85 10.33
CA ARG A 143 -11.11 15.50 9.57
C ARG A 143 -10.06 14.82 10.42
N ASN A 144 -9.76 15.35 11.60
CA ASN A 144 -8.75 14.75 12.48
C ASN A 144 -9.14 13.32 12.89
N HIS A 145 -10.41 13.10 13.21
CA HIS A 145 -10.93 11.76 13.54
C HIS A 145 -10.93 10.83 12.33
N ALA A 146 -11.22 11.34 11.14
CA ALA A 146 -11.22 10.55 9.91
C ALA A 146 -9.81 10.10 9.52
N PHE A 147 -8.80 10.96 9.63
CA PHE A 147 -7.40 10.58 9.39
C PHE A 147 -6.86 9.64 10.47
N ALA A 148 -7.24 9.83 11.73
CA ALA A 148 -6.90 8.87 12.78
C ALA A 148 -7.53 7.49 12.52
N ALA A 149 -8.79 7.45 12.09
CA ALA A 149 -9.48 6.22 11.69
C ALA A 149 -8.82 5.58 10.44
N GLN A 150 -8.43 6.38 9.44
CA GLN A 150 -7.68 5.91 8.28
C GLN A 150 -6.39 5.21 8.68
N THR A 151 -5.59 5.81 9.55
CA THR A 151 -4.32 5.23 10.03
C THR A 151 -4.55 3.94 10.83
N ALA A 152 -5.54 3.93 11.71
CA ALA A 152 -5.89 2.74 12.50
C ALA A 152 -6.37 1.58 11.60
N ILE A 153 -7.27 1.87 10.64
CA ILE A 153 -7.77 0.89 9.67
C ILE A 153 -6.62 0.36 8.82
N PHE A 154 -5.72 1.22 8.35
CA PHE A 154 -4.53 0.80 7.59
C PHE A 154 -3.72 -0.22 8.39
N SER A 155 -3.37 0.08 9.64
CA SER A 155 -2.56 -0.83 10.47
C SER A 155 -3.28 -2.15 10.78
N VAL A 156 -4.57 -2.10 11.14
CA VAL A 156 -5.37 -3.30 11.44
C VAL A 156 -5.58 -4.16 10.21
N ALA A 157 -5.88 -3.56 9.06
CA ALA A 157 -6.07 -4.29 7.82
C ALA A 157 -4.78 -4.95 7.32
N ALA A 158 -3.64 -4.22 7.38
CA ALA A 158 -2.34 -4.78 7.04
C ALA A 158 -1.92 -5.92 7.99
N PHE A 159 -2.20 -5.78 9.30
CA PHE A 159 -2.01 -6.85 10.29
C PHE A 159 -2.84 -8.09 9.95
N ALA A 160 -4.14 -7.94 9.74
CA ALA A 160 -5.03 -9.05 9.41
C ALA A 160 -4.62 -9.74 8.10
N GLY A 161 -4.31 -8.94 7.08
CA GLY A 161 -3.81 -9.44 5.79
C GLY A 161 -2.51 -10.22 5.91
N GLY A 162 -1.57 -9.76 6.74
CA GLY A 162 -0.30 -10.46 6.99
C GLY A 162 -0.47 -11.80 7.70
N ILE A 163 -1.40 -11.92 8.67
CA ILE A 163 -1.73 -13.21 9.30
C ILE A 163 -2.33 -14.17 8.26
N VAL A 164 -3.32 -13.71 7.49
CA VAL A 164 -3.94 -14.50 6.42
C VAL A 164 -2.87 -14.94 5.41
N ALA A 165 -2.00 -14.05 5.02
CA ALA A 165 -0.89 -14.30 4.10
C ALA A 165 0.08 -15.38 4.59
N GLY A 166 0.41 -15.37 5.87
CA GLY A 166 1.31 -16.36 6.46
C GLY A 166 0.71 -17.77 6.54
N THR A 167 -0.59 -17.85 6.75
CA THR A 167 -1.28 -19.15 6.97
C THR A 167 -1.78 -19.78 5.67
N LEU A 168 -2.22 -19.00 4.68
CA LEU A 168 -2.82 -19.50 3.44
C LEU A 168 -1.91 -20.44 2.63
N PRO A 169 -0.60 -20.17 2.40
CA PRO A 169 0.24 -21.09 1.65
C PRO A 169 0.33 -22.48 2.27
N ALA A 170 0.47 -22.56 3.60
CA ALA A 170 0.50 -23.84 4.31
C ALA A 170 -0.85 -24.59 4.22
N LEU A 171 -1.97 -23.87 4.29
CA LEU A 171 -3.30 -24.44 4.12
C LEU A 171 -3.49 -25.01 2.71
N VAL A 172 -3.12 -24.23 1.68
CA VAL A 172 -3.20 -24.69 0.28
C VAL A 172 -2.32 -25.90 0.06
N ALA A 173 -1.07 -25.90 0.56
CA ALA A 173 -0.16 -27.02 0.47
C ALA A 173 -0.76 -28.30 1.06
N ARG A 174 -1.39 -28.22 2.25
CA ARG A 174 -2.07 -29.37 2.90
C ARG A 174 -3.25 -29.89 2.09
N VAL A 175 -4.09 -29.00 1.55
CA VAL A 175 -5.29 -29.38 0.80
C VAL A 175 -4.94 -29.97 -0.55
N THR A 176 -3.88 -29.46 -1.22
CA THR A 176 -3.46 -29.94 -2.54
C THR A 176 -2.46 -31.09 -2.50
N GLY A 177 -1.91 -31.43 -1.34
CA GLY A 177 -0.83 -32.41 -1.18
C GLY A 177 0.53 -31.93 -1.72
N MET A 178 0.66 -30.63 -2.03
CA MET A 178 1.88 -30.04 -2.56
C MET A 178 2.86 -29.64 -1.45
N SER A 179 4.13 -29.48 -1.80
CA SER A 179 5.13 -28.96 -0.89
C SER A 179 5.00 -27.43 -0.75
N THR A 180 5.32 -26.89 0.42
CA THR A 180 5.49 -25.43 0.62
C THR A 180 6.73 -24.89 -0.10
N MET A 181 7.54 -25.76 -0.71
CA MET A 181 8.64 -25.37 -1.61
C MET A 181 8.16 -25.13 -3.04
N ASP A 182 6.96 -25.57 -3.41
CA ASP A 182 6.38 -25.35 -4.72
C ASP A 182 5.80 -23.92 -4.85
N PRO A 183 5.75 -23.33 -6.07
CA PRO A 183 5.16 -22.00 -6.29
C PRO A 183 3.63 -21.97 -6.13
N MET A 184 2.96 -23.10 -6.39
CA MET A 184 1.48 -23.16 -6.45
C MET A 184 0.80 -22.78 -5.13
N PRO A 185 1.25 -23.22 -3.94
CA PRO A 185 0.67 -22.78 -2.66
C PRO A 185 0.73 -21.27 -2.41
N TYR A 186 1.66 -20.55 -3.02
CA TYR A 186 1.78 -19.09 -2.94
C TYR A 186 0.97 -18.37 -4.02
N ARG A 187 0.80 -19.00 -5.19
CA ARG A 187 0.02 -18.46 -6.30
C ARG A 187 -1.45 -18.31 -5.94
N VAL A 188 -2.05 -19.32 -5.29
CA VAL A 188 -3.48 -19.32 -4.92
C VAL A 188 -3.82 -18.16 -3.98
N PRO A 189 -3.11 -17.90 -2.87
CA PRO A 189 -3.32 -16.73 -2.02
C PRO A 189 -3.25 -15.39 -2.76
N LEU A 190 -2.32 -15.23 -3.70
CA LEU A 190 -2.21 -14.01 -4.51
C LEU A 190 -3.43 -13.82 -5.43
N MET A 191 -3.93 -14.90 -6.05
CA MET A 191 -5.15 -14.83 -6.86
C MET A 191 -6.38 -14.51 -6.02
N VAL A 192 -6.54 -15.18 -4.88
CA VAL A 192 -7.66 -14.92 -3.95
C VAL A 192 -7.61 -13.47 -3.45
N ALA A 193 -6.44 -12.98 -3.08
CA ALA A 193 -6.26 -11.60 -2.67
C ALA A 193 -6.64 -10.62 -3.78
N ALA A 194 -6.22 -10.86 -5.02
CA ALA A 194 -6.61 -10.03 -6.16
C ALA A 194 -8.14 -9.98 -6.35
N LEU A 195 -8.82 -11.12 -6.25
CA LEU A 195 -10.29 -11.19 -6.36
C LEU A 195 -11.00 -10.48 -5.19
N LEU A 196 -10.42 -10.53 -3.98
CA LEU A 196 -10.95 -9.80 -2.82
C LEU A 196 -10.86 -8.27 -2.97
N LEU A 197 -10.14 -7.75 -3.97
CA LEU A 197 -10.17 -6.32 -4.30
C LEU A 197 -11.50 -5.91 -4.95
N ILE A 198 -12.23 -6.84 -5.57
CA ILE A 198 -13.52 -6.55 -6.24
C ILE A 198 -14.55 -5.94 -5.27
N PRO A 199 -14.81 -6.50 -4.07
CA PRO A 199 -15.64 -5.83 -3.06
C PRO A 199 -15.15 -4.41 -2.72
N GLY A 200 -13.83 -4.19 -2.66
CA GLY A 200 -13.24 -2.86 -2.46
C GLY A 200 -13.56 -1.89 -3.59
N ILE A 201 -13.53 -2.35 -4.84
CA ILE A 201 -13.95 -1.55 -6.00
C ILE A 201 -15.45 -1.26 -5.95
N VAL A 202 -16.28 -2.24 -5.60
CA VAL A 202 -17.72 -2.07 -5.46
C VAL A 202 -18.04 -1.00 -4.41
N THR A 203 -17.36 -1.01 -3.27
CA THR A 203 -17.55 0.02 -2.24
C THR A 203 -17.10 1.40 -2.72
N ALA A 204 -16.00 1.50 -3.47
CA ALA A 204 -15.54 2.75 -4.08
C ALA A 204 -16.55 3.29 -5.12
N VAL A 205 -17.08 2.43 -5.97
CA VAL A 205 -18.09 2.80 -6.99
C VAL A 205 -19.41 3.27 -6.35
N ARG A 206 -19.79 2.72 -5.20
CA ARG A 206 -20.98 3.12 -4.45
C ARG A 206 -20.87 4.48 -3.74
N THR A 207 -19.69 5.10 -3.71
CA THR A 207 -19.54 6.47 -3.25
C THR A 207 -20.20 7.42 -4.26
N THR A 208 -20.83 8.51 -3.78
CA THR A 208 -21.59 9.43 -4.62
C THR A 208 -20.97 10.82 -4.71
N GLN A 209 -19.91 11.09 -3.96
CA GLN A 209 -19.34 12.43 -3.85
C GLN A 209 -18.23 12.62 -4.88
N ASP A 210 -18.53 13.37 -5.94
CA ASP A 210 -17.52 14.01 -6.78
C ASP A 210 -17.23 15.39 -6.17
N LEU A 211 -16.02 15.59 -5.65
CA LEU A 211 -15.53 16.95 -5.43
C LEU A 211 -15.49 17.62 -6.81
N PRO A 212 -16.13 18.78 -6.97
CA PRO A 212 -16.04 19.51 -8.23
C PRO A 212 -14.56 19.66 -8.58
N PRO A 213 -14.16 19.44 -9.84
CA PRO A 213 -12.77 19.61 -10.24
C PRO A 213 -12.33 21.00 -9.82
N ARG A 214 -11.34 21.07 -8.92
CA ARG A 214 -10.75 22.35 -8.54
C ARG A 214 -10.22 22.97 -9.81
N ARG A 215 -10.84 24.09 -10.25
CA ARG A 215 -10.29 24.88 -11.36
C ARG A 215 -8.79 25.05 -11.11
N PRO A 216 -7.93 24.71 -12.08
CA PRO A 216 -6.51 24.84 -11.89
C PRO A 216 -6.24 26.29 -11.49
N ARG A 217 -5.90 26.52 -10.23
CA ARG A 217 -5.26 27.77 -9.84
C ARG A 217 -4.07 27.92 -10.78
N SER A 218 -4.02 29.03 -11.50
CA SER A 218 -2.98 29.42 -12.44
C SER A 218 -1.66 28.69 -12.15
N ARG A 219 -1.06 28.08 -13.19
CA ARG A 219 0.25 27.43 -13.09
C ARG A 219 1.14 28.36 -12.28
N ILE A 220 1.26 28.11 -10.99
CA ILE A 220 2.29 28.74 -10.18
C ILE A 220 3.56 28.23 -10.83
N ASN A 221 4.29 29.13 -11.50
CA ASN A 221 5.60 28.83 -12.04
C ASN A 221 6.50 28.44 -10.86
N LEU A 222 6.45 27.16 -10.47
CA LEU A 222 7.27 26.58 -9.39
C LEU A 222 8.75 26.97 -9.63
N LEU A 223 9.20 26.96 -10.90
CA LEU A 223 10.55 27.35 -11.27
C LEU A 223 10.86 28.82 -10.94
N LYS A 224 9.91 29.76 -11.11
CA LYS A 224 10.10 31.14 -10.68
C LYS A 224 10.11 31.31 -9.15
N ARG A 225 9.43 30.46 -8.42
CA ARG A 225 9.41 30.51 -6.96
C ARG A 225 10.65 29.87 -6.32
N ILE A 226 11.25 28.87 -6.97
CA ILE A 226 12.52 28.26 -6.51
C ILE A 226 13.67 29.29 -6.57
N GLY A 227 13.68 30.19 -7.54
CA GLY A 227 14.69 31.27 -7.64
C GLY A 227 14.58 32.36 -6.56
N THR A 228 13.52 32.38 -5.76
CA THR A 228 13.32 33.36 -4.65
C THR A 228 13.49 32.72 -3.27
N PHE A 229 13.84 31.41 -3.19
CA PHE A 229 14.13 30.78 -1.91
C PHE A 229 15.50 31.23 -1.40
N ASP A 230 15.50 31.74 -0.18
CA ASP A 230 16.74 32.01 0.56
C ASP A 230 17.59 30.71 0.63
N ARG A 231 18.90 30.83 0.44
CA ARG A 231 19.83 29.69 0.45
C ARG A 231 19.70 28.82 1.68
N THR A 232 19.38 29.42 2.82
CA THR A 232 19.16 28.73 4.10
C THR A 232 18.00 27.73 4.02
N TYR A 233 16.88 28.14 3.41
CA TYR A 233 15.73 27.23 3.22
C TYR A 233 16.04 26.09 2.24
N LEU A 234 16.85 26.37 1.20
CA LEU A 234 17.26 25.35 0.25
C LEU A 234 18.13 24.27 0.91
N HIS A 235 19.11 24.68 1.71
CA HIS A 235 19.95 23.73 2.48
C HIS A 235 19.13 22.90 3.46
N LEU A 236 18.18 23.51 4.17
CA LEU A 236 17.28 22.79 5.09
C LEU A 236 16.42 21.76 4.34
N LEU A 237 15.83 22.15 3.21
CA LEU A 237 15.04 21.26 2.36
C LEU A 237 15.89 20.10 1.84
N LEU A 238 17.11 20.37 1.38
CA LEU A 238 18.03 19.32 0.92
C LEU A 238 18.41 18.38 2.07
N ALA A 239 18.78 18.90 3.23
CA ALA A 239 19.11 18.09 4.41
C ALA A 239 17.94 17.18 4.83
N VAL A 240 16.72 17.74 4.95
CA VAL A 240 15.52 16.96 5.26
C VAL A 240 15.24 15.92 4.18
N SER A 241 15.43 16.26 2.90
CA SER A 241 15.24 15.32 1.78
C SER A 241 16.23 14.17 1.85
N VAL A 242 17.51 14.43 2.11
CA VAL A 242 18.53 13.39 2.27
C VAL A 242 18.21 12.47 3.44
N VAL A 243 17.86 13.02 4.61
CA VAL A 243 17.45 12.22 5.78
C VAL A 243 16.25 11.34 5.46
N ARG A 244 15.25 11.89 4.74
CA ARG A 244 14.07 11.13 4.31
C ARG A 244 14.41 10.03 3.32
N ILE A 245 15.29 10.28 2.35
CA ILE A 245 15.73 9.26 1.39
C ILE A 245 16.43 8.11 2.12
N LEU A 246 17.34 8.42 3.04
CA LEU A 246 18.05 7.40 3.83
C LEU A 246 17.08 6.60 4.72
N GLN A 247 16.18 7.28 5.41
CA GLN A 247 15.17 6.64 6.27
C GLN A 247 14.24 5.72 5.47
N VAL A 248 13.66 6.23 4.37
CA VAL A 248 12.71 5.46 3.54
C VAL A 248 13.44 4.34 2.81
N GLY A 249 14.66 4.59 2.31
CA GLY A 249 15.49 3.58 1.65
C GLY A 249 15.86 2.42 2.58
N GLY A 250 16.31 2.72 3.79
CA GLY A 250 16.60 1.70 4.81
C GLY A 250 15.37 0.87 5.19
N MET A 251 14.24 1.55 5.40
CA MET A 251 12.97 0.88 5.72
C MET A 251 12.45 0.02 4.55
N ALA A 252 12.58 0.50 3.31
CA ALA A 252 12.21 -0.24 2.12
C ALA A 252 13.07 -1.49 1.94
N ALA A 253 14.39 -1.39 2.12
CA ALA A 253 15.30 -2.52 2.06
C ALA A 253 14.95 -3.57 3.15
N ALA A 254 14.74 -3.13 4.39
CA ALA A 254 14.33 -4.01 5.47
C ALA A 254 13.02 -4.74 5.15
N ASN A 255 11.99 -4.02 4.68
CA ASN A 255 10.69 -4.62 4.34
C ASN A 255 10.78 -5.59 3.16
N THR A 256 11.62 -5.30 2.16
CA THR A 256 11.80 -6.16 0.98
C THR A 256 12.48 -7.47 1.33
N PHE A 257 13.59 -7.39 2.07
CA PHE A 257 14.43 -8.56 2.32
C PHE A 257 14.11 -9.30 3.62
N PHE A 258 13.30 -8.74 4.50
CA PHE A 258 12.93 -9.37 5.76
C PHE A 258 12.36 -10.79 5.56
N ASN A 259 11.35 -10.91 4.70
CA ASN A 259 10.70 -12.19 4.44
C ASN A 259 11.65 -13.18 3.75
N VAL A 260 12.51 -12.67 2.85
CA VAL A 260 13.52 -13.46 2.13
C VAL A 260 14.57 -14.01 3.10
N TYR A 261 15.08 -13.16 4.01
CA TYR A 261 16.07 -13.55 5.01
C TYR A 261 15.50 -14.56 6.02
N MET A 262 14.27 -14.35 6.47
CA MET A 262 13.60 -15.28 7.39
C MET A 262 13.39 -16.66 6.74
N ASP A 263 13.03 -16.71 5.46
CA ASP A 263 12.80 -17.96 4.73
C ASP A 263 14.11 -18.66 4.37
N GLN A 264 15.07 -17.98 3.70
CA GLN A 264 16.28 -18.59 3.20
C GLN A 264 17.43 -18.65 4.22
N GLY A 265 17.57 -17.61 5.05
CA GLY A 265 18.67 -17.51 6.02
C GLY A 265 18.38 -18.24 7.33
N LEU A 266 17.15 -18.15 7.82
CA LEU A 266 16.74 -18.71 9.12
C LEU A 266 15.79 -19.91 8.98
N HIS A 267 15.37 -20.29 7.78
CA HIS A 267 14.44 -21.39 7.50
C HIS A 267 13.13 -21.32 8.32
N VAL A 268 12.64 -20.11 8.57
CA VAL A 268 11.42 -19.89 9.35
C VAL A 268 10.20 -20.22 8.52
N PRO A 269 9.22 -20.99 9.04
CA PRO A 269 7.98 -21.29 8.34
C PRO A 269 7.20 -20.02 7.94
N THR A 270 6.58 -20.02 6.77
CA THR A 270 5.83 -18.85 6.22
C THR A 270 4.78 -18.31 7.21
N ALA A 271 4.12 -19.19 7.98
CA ALA A 271 3.16 -18.78 8.99
C ALA A 271 3.78 -17.90 10.10
N GLN A 272 4.98 -18.22 10.54
CA GLN A 272 5.71 -17.43 11.53
C GLN A 272 6.22 -16.12 10.93
N ILE A 273 6.70 -16.13 9.68
CA ILE A 273 7.08 -14.92 8.95
C ILE A 273 5.90 -13.95 8.89
N GLY A 274 4.72 -14.43 8.48
CA GLY A 274 3.49 -13.63 8.43
C GLY A 274 3.08 -13.09 9.80
N LEU A 275 3.20 -13.89 10.88
CA LEU A 275 2.91 -13.46 12.23
C LEU A 275 3.86 -12.36 12.71
N ILE A 276 5.17 -12.51 12.53
CA ILE A 276 6.17 -11.54 12.94
C ILE A 276 5.98 -10.22 12.18
N ALA A 277 5.83 -10.28 10.85
CA ALA A 277 5.55 -9.12 10.03
C ALA A 277 4.26 -8.39 10.45
N SER A 278 3.23 -9.15 10.82
CA SER A 278 1.96 -8.60 11.29
C SER A 278 2.09 -7.93 12.66
N LEU A 279 2.78 -8.58 13.62
CA LEU A 279 3.03 -8.01 14.95
C LEU A 279 3.80 -6.69 14.86
N ALA A 280 4.80 -6.59 14.00
CA ALA A 280 5.52 -5.34 13.75
C ALA A 280 4.59 -4.19 13.32
N ARG A 281 3.57 -4.49 12.51
CA ARG A 281 2.59 -3.49 12.04
C ARG A 281 1.63 -3.05 13.13
N ILE A 282 1.10 -3.96 13.95
CA ILE A 282 0.17 -3.59 15.02
C ILE A 282 0.89 -2.83 16.15
N LEU A 283 2.14 -3.18 16.45
CA LEU A 283 2.98 -2.49 17.44
C LEU A 283 3.35 -1.06 17.02
N SER A 284 3.31 -0.74 15.73
CA SER A 284 3.53 0.64 15.26
C SER A 284 2.45 1.61 15.75
N VAL A 285 1.24 1.14 16.05
CA VAL A 285 0.12 1.98 16.53
C VAL A 285 0.39 2.56 17.92
N PRO A 286 0.68 1.77 18.97
CA PRO A 286 1.03 2.31 20.28
C PRO A 286 2.34 3.11 20.25
N ALA A 287 3.31 2.74 19.40
CA ALA A 287 4.53 3.51 19.23
C ALA A 287 4.24 4.93 18.70
N ALA A 288 3.40 5.06 17.68
CA ALA A 288 3.01 6.37 17.14
C ALA A 288 2.25 7.22 18.18
N LEU A 289 1.38 6.61 18.98
CA LEU A 289 0.67 7.30 20.07
C LEU A 289 1.61 7.76 21.17
N SER A 290 2.63 6.95 21.53
CA SER A 290 3.61 7.34 22.54
C SER A 290 4.50 8.51 22.08
N VAL A 291 4.86 8.59 20.80
CA VAL A 291 5.58 9.75 20.24
C VAL A 291 4.77 11.03 20.41
N ALA A 292 3.47 11.00 20.13
CA ALA A 292 2.60 12.17 20.32
C ALA A 292 2.55 12.62 21.79
N LEU A 293 2.45 11.67 22.74
CA LEU A 293 2.47 11.96 24.18
C LEU A 293 3.82 12.51 24.64
N LEU A 294 4.92 11.97 24.13
CA LEU A 294 6.28 12.44 24.45
C LEU A 294 6.52 13.85 23.90
N ALA A 295 6.09 14.14 22.69
CA ALA A 295 6.21 15.45 22.07
C ALA A 295 5.41 16.52 22.82
N THR A 296 4.25 16.19 23.39
CA THR A 296 3.48 17.15 24.22
C THR A 296 4.10 17.38 25.61
N ARG A 297 4.91 16.44 26.10
CA ARG A 297 5.52 16.51 27.44
C ARG A 297 6.92 17.15 27.44
N TRP A 298 7.68 16.96 26.35
CA TRP A 298 9.07 17.41 26.27
C TRP A 298 9.34 18.46 25.18
N GLY A 299 8.30 18.97 24.53
CA GLY A 299 8.38 20.06 23.55
C GLY A 299 8.56 19.59 22.17
#